data_196068c89700007f972e2b2e686fcd5d
#
_entry.id   196068c89700007f972e2b2e686fcd5d
#
_cell.length_a   1.000
_cell.length_b   1.000
_cell.length_c   1.000
_cell.angle_alpha   90.00
_cell.angle_beta   90.00
_cell.angle_gamma   90.00
#
_symmetry.space_group_name_H-M   'P 1'
#
loop_
_entity.id
_entity.type
_entity.pdbx_description
1 polymer ?
#
loop_
_entity_poly.entity_id
_entity_poly.type
_entity_poly.pdbx_seq_one_letter_code
_entity_poly.pdbx_strand_id
1 'polypeptide(L)'
;DAEIRVGETSPGETLLLRMYGPLGQHADSVVAPLLLPDTPVVTWWPGDPPTVPAGDPIGVLSQRRITDAAAVDEPRECLTALAAGYQPGDTDLSWTRATPWRSLLAATLDQPHGTLQAATVRAEQGNPSADLIAVWLASRLQIPVVNETSSGPGITEVSFATSEGEISVTRPDGRVALLSRPGQPERRVALHRRDAPDLLSEELRRLDPDEMYAESLSLLGPV
;
A
#
# COMPACT_ATOMS: atom_id res chain seq x y z
N ASP A 1 10.67 -13.06 27.71
CA ASP A 1 11.10 -11.83 28.33
C ASP A 1 10.08 -10.74 28.02
N ALA A 2 9.65 -9.98 29.01
CA ALA A 2 8.64 -8.93 28.86
C ALA A 2 9.13 -7.63 29.48
N GLU A 3 8.93 -6.51 28.79
CA GLU A 3 9.24 -5.18 29.27
C GLU A 3 7.99 -4.29 29.06
N ILE A 4 7.58 -3.59 30.09
CA ILE A 4 6.48 -2.62 30.03
C ILE A 4 7.10 -1.23 30.00
N ARG A 5 6.76 -0.44 28.98
CA ARG A 5 7.12 0.97 28.89
C ARG A 5 5.84 1.81 28.96
N VAL A 6 5.76 2.69 29.94
CA VAL A 6 4.71 3.70 30.04
C VAL A 6 5.24 4.97 29.38
N GLY A 7 4.62 5.39 28.29
CA GLY A 7 5.11 6.53 27.49
C GLY A 7 4.82 7.86 28.19
N GLU A 8 5.84 8.70 28.33
CA GLU A 8 5.69 10.08 28.81
C GLU A 8 5.15 11.03 27.73
N THR A 9 5.20 10.61 26.44
CA THR A 9 4.95 11.48 25.28
C THR A 9 3.76 11.03 24.40
N SER A 10 3.19 9.85 24.64
CA SER A 10 1.99 9.39 23.91
C SER A 10 0.96 8.80 24.86
N PRO A 11 -0.34 8.98 24.58
CA PRO A 11 -1.38 8.30 25.37
C PRO A 11 -1.31 6.80 25.04
N GLY A 12 -0.96 5.99 26.04
CA GLY A 12 -0.95 4.54 25.92
C GLY A 12 0.22 3.86 26.61
N GLU A 13 0.06 2.56 26.79
CA GLU A 13 1.08 1.69 27.36
C GLU A 13 1.69 0.86 26.24
N THR A 14 3.01 0.66 26.29
CA THR A 14 3.73 -0.19 25.35
C THR A 14 4.27 -1.41 26.09
N LEU A 15 3.85 -2.60 25.65
CA LEU A 15 4.40 -3.86 26.10
C LEU A 15 5.36 -4.41 25.04
N LEU A 16 6.61 -4.63 25.43
CA LEU A 16 7.60 -5.31 24.60
C LEU A 16 7.71 -6.77 25.05
N LEU A 17 7.23 -7.68 24.22
CA LEU A 17 7.26 -9.11 24.48
C LEU A 17 8.26 -9.79 23.56
N ARG A 18 9.25 -10.49 24.14
CA ARG A 18 10.19 -11.33 23.37
C ARG A 18 9.86 -12.78 23.65
N MET A 19 9.33 -13.46 22.63
CA MET A 19 8.91 -14.84 22.68
C MET A 19 9.92 -15.74 21.97
N TYR A 20 10.30 -16.84 22.60
CA TYR A 20 11.31 -17.78 22.09
C TYR A 20 10.77 -19.21 22.09
N GLY A 21 11.24 -20.03 21.15
CA GLY A 21 10.89 -21.44 21.03
C GLY A 21 9.39 -21.67 20.81
N PRO A 22 8.79 -22.70 21.40
CA PRO A 22 7.38 -23.04 21.17
C PRO A 22 6.39 -21.90 21.48
N LEU A 23 6.75 -21.00 22.40
CA LEU A 23 5.91 -19.88 22.78
C LEU A 23 5.71 -18.87 21.62
N GLY A 24 6.68 -18.79 20.70
CA GLY A 24 6.54 -17.95 19.50
C GLY A 24 5.47 -18.45 18.54
N GLN A 25 5.15 -19.76 18.57
CA GLN A 25 4.11 -20.37 17.74
C GLN A 25 2.70 -20.23 18.35
N HIS A 26 2.60 -19.83 19.62
CA HIS A 26 1.37 -19.62 20.38
C HIS A 26 1.29 -18.19 20.92
N ALA A 27 1.66 -17.23 20.09
CA ALA A 27 1.70 -15.81 20.46
C ALA A 27 0.31 -15.28 20.87
N ASP A 28 -0.76 -15.82 20.29
CA ASP A 28 -2.15 -15.55 20.63
C ASP A 28 -2.44 -15.79 22.12
N SER A 29 -1.97 -16.88 22.69
CA SER A 29 -2.19 -17.24 24.09
C SER A 29 -1.53 -16.25 25.08
N VAL A 30 -0.46 -15.58 24.64
CA VAL A 30 0.25 -14.56 25.43
C VAL A 30 -0.40 -13.19 25.27
N VAL A 31 -0.84 -12.87 24.04
CA VAL A 31 -1.37 -11.54 23.69
C VAL A 31 -2.84 -11.39 24.08
N ALA A 32 -3.67 -12.41 23.87
CA ALA A 32 -5.13 -12.32 24.12
C ALA A 32 -5.51 -11.83 25.52
N PRO A 33 -4.85 -12.28 26.63
CA PRO A 33 -5.17 -11.79 27.96
C PRO A 33 -4.81 -10.30 28.20
N LEU A 34 -4.01 -9.71 27.31
CA LEU A 34 -3.58 -8.31 27.41
C LEU A 34 -4.47 -7.36 26.61
N LEU A 35 -5.33 -7.90 25.76
CA LEU A 35 -6.24 -7.09 24.94
C LEU A 35 -7.41 -6.57 25.78
N LEU A 36 -7.78 -5.33 25.54
CA LEU A 36 -8.93 -4.73 26.19
C LEU A 36 -10.23 -5.25 25.53
N PRO A 37 -11.25 -5.61 26.34
CA PRO A 37 -12.55 -5.98 25.80
C PRO A 37 -13.16 -4.86 24.95
N ASP A 38 -13.86 -5.23 23.89
CA ASP A 38 -14.61 -4.31 23.01
C ASP A 38 -13.75 -3.23 22.32
N THR A 39 -12.43 -3.41 22.31
CA THR A 39 -11.51 -2.50 21.62
C THR A 39 -11.03 -3.13 20.31
N PRO A 40 -11.03 -2.40 19.18
CA PRO A 40 -10.52 -2.90 17.94
C PRO A 40 -9.03 -3.29 18.05
N VAL A 41 -8.71 -4.47 17.53
CA VAL A 41 -7.33 -4.96 17.49
C VAL A 41 -6.79 -4.81 16.07
N VAL A 42 -5.61 -4.23 15.95
CA VAL A 42 -4.88 -4.09 14.70
C VAL A 42 -3.53 -4.78 14.85
N THR A 43 -3.19 -5.62 13.90
CA THR A 43 -1.85 -6.23 13.81
C THR A 43 -1.09 -5.66 12.63
N TRP A 44 0.17 -5.37 12.84
CA TRP A 44 1.09 -4.91 11.81
C TRP A 44 2.38 -5.73 11.81
N TRP A 45 2.76 -6.22 10.63
CA TRP A 45 4.04 -6.89 10.39
C TRP A 45 4.97 -5.92 9.64
N PRO A 46 5.99 -5.36 10.29
CA PRO A 46 6.91 -4.38 9.69
C PRO A 46 7.97 -5.01 8.76
N GLY A 47 8.11 -6.32 8.76
CA GLY A 47 9.02 -7.10 7.92
C GLY A 47 8.27 -8.27 7.30
N ASP A 48 8.88 -9.46 7.25
CA ASP A 48 8.30 -10.65 6.63
C ASP A 48 6.95 -11.02 7.23
N PRO A 49 5.83 -10.82 6.49
CA PRO A 49 4.51 -11.18 6.96
C PRO A 49 4.23 -12.67 6.75
N PRO A 50 3.26 -13.25 7.49
CA PRO A 50 2.74 -14.56 7.14
C PRO A 50 2.04 -14.50 5.77
N THR A 51 2.10 -15.58 5.00
CA THR A 51 1.46 -15.66 3.67
C THR A 51 -0.08 -15.54 3.74
N VAL A 52 -0.67 -15.88 4.88
CA VAL A 52 -2.10 -15.73 5.17
C VAL A 52 -2.24 -14.99 6.50
N PRO A 53 -2.22 -13.65 6.53
CA PRO A 53 -2.28 -12.86 7.76
C PRO A 53 -3.48 -13.19 8.65
N ALA A 54 -4.64 -13.46 8.05
CA ALA A 54 -5.85 -13.83 8.79
C ALA A 54 -5.78 -15.22 9.44
N GLY A 55 -4.86 -16.09 9.02
CA GLY A 55 -4.62 -17.40 9.62
C GLY A 55 -3.50 -17.41 10.66
N ASP A 56 -2.75 -16.33 10.79
CA ASP A 56 -1.71 -16.19 11.80
C ASP A 56 -2.31 -16.13 13.22
N PRO A 57 -1.69 -16.74 14.25
CA PRO A 57 -2.20 -16.70 15.61
C PRO A 57 -2.55 -15.32 16.16
N ILE A 58 -1.76 -14.29 15.83
CA ILE A 58 -2.06 -12.91 16.22
C ILE A 58 -3.06 -12.27 15.25
N GLY A 59 -2.95 -12.60 13.97
CA GLY A 59 -3.85 -12.08 12.94
C GLY A 59 -5.31 -12.46 13.14
N VAL A 60 -5.58 -13.64 13.68
CA VAL A 60 -6.95 -14.11 14.03
C VAL A 60 -7.62 -13.20 15.07
N LEU A 61 -6.84 -12.57 15.95
CA LEU A 61 -7.34 -11.67 16.99
C LEU A 61 -7.71 -10.27 16.44
N SER A 62 -7.37 -9.99 15.18
CA SER A 62 -7.37 -8.63 14.63
C SER A 62 -8.49 -8.39 13.63
N GLN A 63 -9.15 -7.24 13.73
CA GLN A 63 -10.07 -6.71 12.71
C GLN A 63 -9.32 -6.14 11.50
N ARG A 64 -8.13 -5.55 11.73
CA ARG A 64 -7.27 -5.00 10.68
C ARG A 64 -5.89 -5.63 10.76
N ARG A 65 -5.40 -6.13 9.64
CA ARG A 65 -4.10 -6.77 9.49
C ARG A 65 -3.31 -6.03 8.43
N ILE A 66 -2.19 -5.44 8.84
CA ILE A 66 -1.39 -4.53 8.01
C ILE A 66 -0.05 -5.21 7.71
N THR A 67 0.28 -5.33 6.44
CA THR A 67 1.57 -5.82 5.94
C THR A 67 2.33 -4.70 5.23
N ASP A 68 3.59 -4.92 4.90
CA ASP A 68 4.42 -4.03 4.09
C ASP A 68 5.28 -4.82 3.13
N ALA A 69 4.71 -5.20 2.00
CA ALA A 69 5.42 -5.94 0.96
C ALA A 69 6.65 -5.18 0.42
N ALA A 70 6.67 -3.85 0.52
CA ALA A 70 7.83 -3.06 0.10
C ALA A 70 9.01 -3.13 1.09
N ALA A 71 8.83 -3.72 2.27
CA ALA A 71 9.87 -3.82 3.31
C ALA A 71 10.59 -5.18 3.31
N VAL A 72 10.26 -6.09 2.40
CA VAL A 72 10.89 -7.42 2.29
C VAL A 72 11.82 -7.50 1.07
N ASP A 73 12.67 -8.53 1.02
CA ASP A 73 13.66 -8.70 -0.05
C ASP A 73 13.03 -8.95 -1.43
N GLU A 74 11.89 -9.69 -1.46
CA GLU A 74 11.17 -10.03 -2.70
C GLU A 74 9.74 -9.43 -2.67
N PRO A 75 9.59 -8.11 -2.90
CA PRO A 75 8.33 -7.39 -2.69
C PRO A 75 7.16 -7.90 -3.53
N ARG A 76 7.42 -8.25 -4.79
CA ARG A 76 6.40 -8.72 -5.74
C ARG A 76 5.91 -10.12 -5.38
N GLU A 77 6.81 -11.02 -5.02
CA GLU A 77 6.47 -12.36 -4.59
C GLU A 77 5.65 -12.33 -3.30
N CYS A 78 6.07 -11.49 -2.35
CA CYS A 78 5.34 -11.26 -1.10
C CYS A 78 3.91 -10.76 -1.39
N LEU A 79 3.74 -9.73 -2.22
CA LEU A 79 2.43 -9.19 -2.56
C LEU A 79 1.54 -10.23 -3.26
N THR A 80 2.12 -11.06 -4.14
CA THR A 80 1.40 -12.15 -4.82
C THR A 80 0.94 -13.23 -3.84
N ALA A 81 1.78 -13.59 -2.87
CA ALA A 81 1.42 -14.54 -1.83
C ALA A 81 0.29 -13.99 -0.93
N LEU A 82 0.38 -12.72 -0.55
CA LEU A 82 -0.68 -12.03 0.20
C LEU A 82 -2.00 -11.98 -0.58
N ALA A 83 -1.93 -11.77 -1.90
CA ALA A 83 -3.11 -11.79 -2.77
C ALA A 83 -3.83 -13.15 -2.75
N ALA A 84 -3.07 -14.23 -2.81
CA ALA A 84 -3.62 -15.59 -2.78
C ALA A 84 -4.28 -15.93 -1.43
N GLY A 85 -3.80 -15.34 -0.33
CA GLY A 85 -4.28 -15.57 1.04
C GLY A 85 -5.24 -14.50 1.58
N TYR A 86 -5.60 -13.51 0.77
CA TYR A 86 -6.36 -12.33 1.20
C TYR A 86 -7.66 -12.68 1.91
N GLN A 87 -7.91 -12.01 3.03
CA GLN A 87 -9.19 -12.01 3.73
C GLN A 87 -9.62 -10.55 4.02
N PRO A 88 -10.94 -10.27 4.10
CA PRO A 88 -11.43 -8.94 4.49
C PRO A 88 -10.78 -8.44 5.79
N GLY A 89 -10.27 -7.22 5.79
CA GLY A 89 -9.49 -6.63 6.88
C GLY A 89 -7.97 -6.70 6.68
N ASP A 90 -7.49 -7.46 5.69
CA ASP A 90 -6.08 -7.39 5.27
C ASP A 90 -5.83 -6.14 4.44
N THR A 91 -4.66 -5.54 4.61
CA THR A 91 -4.17 -4.41 3.81
C THR A 91 -2.64 -4.43 3.73
N ASP A 92 -2.11 -3.79 2.72
CA ASP A 92 -0.66 -3.61 2.57
C ASP A 92 -0.31 -2.13 2.43
N LEU A 93 0.75 -1.70 3.10
CA LEU A 93 1.20 -0.31 3.04
C LEU A 93 1.61 0.14 1.63
N SER A 94 1.87 -0.78 0.71
CA SER A 94 2.10 -0.45 -0.70
C SER A 94 0.86 0.17 -1.35
N TRP A 95 -0.34 -0.26 -0.95
CA TRP A 95 -1.60 0.35 -1.38
C TRP A 95 -1.79 1.74 -0.78
N THR A 96 -1.48 1.90 0.49
CA THR A 96 -1.54 3.18 1.20
C THR A 96 -0.54 4.19 0.63
N ARG A 97 0.68 3.73 0.25
CA ARG A 97 1.67 4.56 -0.47
C ARG A 97 1.14 5.06 -1.82
N ALA A 98 0.29 4.28 -2.46
CA ALA A 98 -0.32 4.61 -3.74
C ALA A 98 -1.48 5.63 -3.62
N THR A 99 -2.06 5.86 -2.44
CA THR A 99 -3.22 6.76 -2.25
C THR A 99 -3.03 8.15 -2.84
N PRO A 100 -1.91 8.89 -2.60
CA PRO A 100 -1.73 10.21 -3.18
C PRO A 100 -1.64 10.18 -4.72
N TRP A 101 -1.02 9.11 -5.27
CA TRP A 101 -0.99 8.90 -6.72
C TRP A 101 -2.39 8.67 -7.28
N ARG A 102 -3.16 7.75 -6.69
CA ARG A 102 -4.54 7.46 -7.12
C ARG A 102 -5.41 8.72 -7.10
N SER A 103 -5.31 9.51 -6.02
CA SER A 103 -6.05 10.77 -5.89
C SER A 103 -5.66 11.79 -6.96
N LEU A 104 -4.36 11.95 -7.23
CA LEU A 104 -3.88 12.89 -8.24
C LEU A 104 -4.26 12.45 -9.67
N LEU A 105 -4.13 11.15 -9.97
CA LEU A 105 -4.48 10.59 -11.27
C LEU A 105 -5.98 10.71 -11.53
N ALA A 106 -6.84 10.40 -10.56
CA ALA A 106 -8.28 10.59 -10.67
C ALA A 106 -8.62 12.06 -10.94
N ALA A 107 -8.09 13.00 -10.15
CA ALA A 107 -8.31 14.43 -10.35
C ALA A 107 -7.75 14.93 -11.70
N THR A 108 -6.71 14.31 -12.23
CA THR A 108 -6.15 14.63 -13.54
C THR A 108 -7.10 14.20 -14.65
N LEU A 109 -7.71 13.02 -14.54
CA LEU A 109 -8.61 12.46 -15.53
C LEU A 109 -10.06 13.00 -15.41
N ASP A 110 -10.44 13.62 -14.30
CA ASP A 110 -11.72 14.34 -14.17
C ASP A 110 -11.78 15.59 -15.05
N GLN A 111 -10.65 16.10 -15.51
CA GLN A 111 -10.61 17.22 -16.44
C GLN A 111 -10.77 16.72 -17.89
N PRO A 112 -11.34 17.55 -18.80
CA PRO A 112 -11.50 17.17 -20.20
C PRO A 112 -10.21 16.65 -20.82
N HIS A 113 -10.25 15.54 -21.50
CA HIS A 113 -9.14 14.91 -22.21
C HIS A 113 -9.65 14.12 -23.42
N GLY A 114 -8.77 13.83 -24.36
CA GLY A 114 -9.06 12.95 -25.49
C GLY A 114 -9.28 11.49 -25.04
N THR A 115 -9.71 10.64 -25.96
CA THR A 115 -9.92 9.22 -25.68
C THR A 115 -8.62 8.58 -25.17
N LEU A 116 -8.68 7.94 -24.00
CA LEU A 116 -7.57 7.18 -23.42
C LEU A 116 -7.29 5.95 -24.28
N GLN A 117 -6.01 5.69 -24.56
CA GLN A 117 -5.56 4.58 -25.42
C GLN A 117 -4.70 3.57 -24.65
N ALA A 118 -3.81 4.05 -23.80
CA ALA A 118 -2.92 3.25 -22.96
C ALA A 118 -2.42 4.05 -21.78
N ALA A 119 -1.89 3.39 -20.76
CA ALA A 119 -1.15 4.02 -19.68
C ALA A 119 0.18 3.31 -19.41
N THR A 120 1.15 4.06 -18.89
CA THR A 120 2.44 3.54 -18.46
C THR A 120 2.70 3.98 -17.02
N VAL A 121 3.13 3.04 -16.19
CA VAL A 121 3.59 3.29 -14.82
C VAL A 121 5.09 3.04 -14.77
N ARG A 122 5.89 4.05 -14.40
CA ARG A 122 7.35 3.94 -14.25
C ARG A 122 7.73 3.99 -12.78
N ALA A 123 8.47 2.98 -12.35
CA ALA A 123 8.91 2.85 -10.95
C ALA A 123 10.26 2.14 -10.86
N GLU A 124 10.87 2.19 -9.68
CA GLU A 124 11.99 1.31 -9.36
C GLU A 124 11.61 -0.16 -9.53
N GLN A 125 12.57 -1.00 -9.84
CA GLN A 125 12.34 -2.42 -10.08
C GLN A 125 11.69 -3.09 -8.87
N GLY A 126 10.67 -3.92 -9.12
CA GLY A 126 9.98 -4.68 -8.08
C GLY A 126 9.10 -3.85 -7.13
N ASN A 127 8.69 -2.64 -7.51
CA ASN A 127 7.88 -1.78 -6.67
C ASN A 127 6.42 -2.25 -6.58
N PRO A 128 5.95 -2.77 -5.43
CA PRO A 128 4.60 -3.33 -5.30
C PRO A 128 3.50 -2.27 -5.41
N SER A 129 3.78 -1.01 -5.06
CA SER A 129 2.82 0.09 -5.25
C SER A 129 2.57 0.38 -6.73
N ALA A 130 3.58 0.21 -7.58
CA ALA A 130 3.43 0.39 -9.03
C ALA A 130 2.58 -0.73 -9.65
N ASP A 131 2.76 -1.97 -9.21
CA ASP A 131 1.96 -3.10 -9.65
C ASP A 131 0.47 -2.89 -9.27
N LEU A 132 0.21 -2.45 -8.05
CA LEU A 132 -1.15 -2.14 -7.59
C LEU A 132 -1.79 -0.97 -8.37
N ILE A 133 -1.03 0.10 -8.66
CA ILE A 133 -1.52 1.20 -9.52
C ILE A 133 -1.82 0.71 -10.92
N ALA A 134 -0.96 -0.12 -11.50
CA ALA A 134 -1.16 -0.60 -12.86
C ALA A 134 -2.44 -1.43 -12.99
N VAL A 135 -2.68 -2.39 -12.10
CA VAL A 135 -3.91 -3.19 -12.13
C VAL A 135 -5.14 -2.36 -11.81
N TRP A 136 -5.05 -1.41 -10.88
CA TRP A 136 -6.13 -0.48 -10.59
C TRP A 136 -6.49 0.38 -11.80
N LEU A 137 -5.52 0.97 -12.50
CA LEU A 137 -5.75 1.74 -13.73
C LEU A 137 -6.36 0.88 -14.82
N ALA A 138 -5.81 -0.32 -15.06
CA ALA A 138 -6.33 -1.23 -16.07
C ALA A 138 -7.80 -1.62 -15.81
N SER A 139 -8.14 -1.91 -14.56
CA SER A 139 -9.51 -2.22 -14.14
C SER A 139 -10.44 -1.03 -14.32
N ARG A 140 -10.04 0.16 -13.88
CA ARG A 140 -10.93 1.34 -13.90
C ARG A 140 -11.10 1.98 -15.27
N LEU A 141 -10.05 1.98 -16.08
CA LEU A 141 -10.04 2.66 -17.36
C LEU A 141 -10.30 1.72 -18.55
N GLN A 142 -10.18 0.40 -18.34
CA GLN A 142 -10.34 -0.63 -19.37
C GLN A 142 -9.42 -0.40 -20.58
N ILE A 143 -8.18 0.04 -20.31
CA ILE A 143 -7.12 0.27 -21.30
C ILE A 143 -5.90 -0.59 -20.97
N PRO A 144 -5.01 -0.88 -21.92
CA PRO A 144 -3.72 -1.48 -21.66
C PRO A 144 -2.89 -0.61 -20.72
N VAL A 145 -2.26 -1.23 -19.71
CA VAL A 145 -1.34 -0.57 -18.78
C VAL A 145 -0.03 -1.36 -18.74
N VAL A 146 1.09 -0.68 -18.86
CA VAL A 146 2.42 -1.28 -18.86
C VAL A 146 3.24 -0.73 -17.69
N ASN A 147 3.94 -1.62 -16.97
CA ASN A 147 4.95 -1.24 -16.00
C ASN A 147 6.33 -1.17 -16.66
N GLU A 148 7.03 -0.05 -16.48
CA GLU A 148 8.39 0.16 -16.93
C GLU A 148 9.31 0.46 -15.75
N THR A 149 10.54 -0.06 -15.82
CA THR A 149 11.55 0.21 -14.77
C THR A 149 12.17 1.59 -14.95
N SER A 150 12.32 2.29 -13.84
CA SER A 150 13.04 3.56 -13.72
C SER A 150 14.07 3.53 -12.60
N SER A 151 14.90 4.56 -12.50
CA SER A 151 15.91 4.68 -11.44
C SER A 151 15.32 4.91 -10.03
N GLY A 152 14.01 5.13 -9.93
CA GLY A 152 13.37 5.46 -8.65
C GLY A 152 13.67 6.90 -8.17
N PRO A 153 13.39 7.23 -6.94
CA PRO A 153 12.84 6.34 -5.91
C PRO A 153 11.31 6.16 -6.03
N GLY A 154 10.87 4.93 -5.87
CA GLY A 154 9.46 4.56 -5.93
C GLY A 154 8.87 4.77 -7.31
N ILE A 155 7.59 5.14 -7.38
CA ILE A 155 6.94 5.51 -8.63
C ILE A 155 7.44 6.89 -9.06
N THR A 156 8.01 6.97 -10.26
CA THR A 156 8.59 8.19 -10.83
C THR A 156 7.70 8.87 -11.85
N GLU A 157 6.82 8.09 -12.51
CA GLU A 157 5.92 8.63 -13.54
C GLU A 157 4.69 7.74 -13.71
N VAL A 158 3.57 8.35 -14.01
CA VAL A 158 2.41 7.72 -14.63
C VAL A 158 1.98 8.57 -15.81
N SER A 159 1.90 7.98 -17.00
CA SER A 159 1.48 8.67 -18.22
C SER A 159 0.32 7.97 -18.92
N PHE A 160 -0.47 8.75 -19.64
CA PHE A 160 -1.62 8.30 -20.42
C PHE A 160 -1.46 8.77 -21.86
N ALA A 161 -1.44 7.83 -22.79
CA ALA A 161 -1.57 8.14 -24.20
C ALA A 161 -3.05 8.44 -24.50
N THR A 162 -3.33 9.59 -25.11
CA THR A 162 -4.69 9.98 -25.51
C THR A 162 -4.73 10.34 -26.99
N SER A 163 -5.95 10.45 -27.55
CA SER A 163 -6.13 10.92 -28.93
C SER A 163 -5.67 12.38 -29.17
N GLU A 164 -5.43 13.15 -28.12
CA GLU A 164 -5.01 14.57 -28.17
C GLU A 164 -3.56 14.79 -27.75
N GLY A 165 -2.83 13.72 -27.41
CA GLY A 165 -1.46 13.74 -26.93
C GLY A 165 -1.28 13.05 -25.57
N GLU A 166 -0.12 13.21 -24.99
CA GLU A 166 0.21 12.57 -23.70
C GLU A 166 -0.16 13.44 -22.51
N ILE A 167 -0.74 12.83 -21.49
CA ILE A 167 -0.92 13.40 -20.15
C ILE A 167 0.05 12.66 -19.24
N SER A 168 0.88 13.36 -18.49
CA SER A 168 1.83 12.72 -17.57
C SER A 168 1.89 13.39 -16.20
N VAL A 169 2.13 12.57 -15.20
CA VAL A 169 2.48 12.97 -13.84
C VAL A 169 3.86 12.40 -13.54
N THR A 170 4.88 13.22 -13.48
CA THR A 170 6.25 12.81 -13.18
C THR A 170 6.67 13.28 -11.79
N ARG A 171 7.47 12.48 -11.07
CA ARG A 171 7.98 12.80 -9.74
C ARG A 171 9.43 12.33 -9.58
N PRO A 172 10.38 13.01 -10.21
CA PRO A 172 11.76 12.53 -10.28
C PRO A 172 12.51 12.55 -8.95
N ASP A 173 12.12 13.42 -8.01
CA ASP A 173 12.81 13.64 -6.72
C ASP A 173 12.06 13.05 -5.50
N GLY A 174 10.92 12.40 -5.73
CA GLY A 174 10.08 11.85 -4.67
C GLY A 174 9.31 12.89 -3.83
N ARG A 175 9.32 14.17 -4.20
CA ARG A 175 8.73 15.28 -3.41
C ARG A 175 7.66 16.04 -4.16
N VAL A 176 7.97 16.48 -5.37
CA VAL A 176 7.11 17.32 -6.19
C VAL A 176 6.80 16.62 -7.48
N ALA A 177 5.53 16.53 -7.81
CA ALA A 177 5.08 16.06 -9.11
C ALA A 177 4.93 17.21 -10.09
N LEU A 178 5.21 16.92 -11.35
CA LEU A 178 4.95 17.79 -12.49
C LEU A 178 3.82 17.16 -13.30
N LEU A 179 2.70 17.84 -13.39
CA LEU A 179 1.57 17.46 -14.22
C LEU A 179 1.68 18.16 -15.57
N SER A 180 1.86 17.39 -16.63
CA SER A 180 1.89 17.86 -18.02
C SER A 180 0.65 17.41 -18.78
N ARG A 181 0.09 18.30 -19.60
CA ARG A 181 -1.09 18.05 -20.44
C ARG A 181 -0.95 18.74 -21.79
N PRO A 182 -1.49 18.19 -22.88
CA PRO A 182 -1.49 18.84 -24.19
C PRO A 182 -2.05 20.26 -24.12
N GLY A 183 -1.34 21.22 -24.69
CA GLY A 183 -1.78 22.61 -24.80
C GLY A 183 -1.89 23.40 -23.49
N GLN A 184 -1.43 22.85 -22.37
CA GLN A 184 -1.45 23.52 -21.07
C GLN A 184 -0.04 23.70 -20.50
N PRO A 185 0.21 24.77 -19.74
CA PRO A 185 1.47 24.88 -19.02
C PRO A 185 1.59 23.79 -17.95
N GLU A 186 2.82 23.31 -17.73
CA GLU A 186 3.12 22.36 -16.69
C GLU A 186 2.75 22.91 -15.30
N ARG A 187 2.20 22.06 -14.46
CA ARG A 187 1.79 22.40 -13.09
C ARG A 187 2.58 21.58 -12.08
N ARG A 188 3.03 22.25 -11.02
CA ARG A 188 3.67 21.60 -9.89
C ARG A 188 2.62 21.23 -8.85
N VAL A 189 2.66 19.97 -8.38
CA VAL A 189 1.76 19.41 -7.37
C VAL A 189 2.59 18.79 -6.27
N ALA A 190 2.24 19.03 -5.01
CA ALA A 190 2.87 18.36 -3.88
C ALA A 190 2.52 16.85 -3.91
N LEU A 191 3.53 16.00 -4.01
CA LEU A 191 3.39 14.54 -4.04
C LEU A 191 4.60 13.90 -3.37
N HIS A 192 4.85 14.23 -2.12
CA HIS A 192 5.99 13.68 -1.39
C HIS A 192 5.75 12.22 -0.97
N ARG A 193 6.86 11.48 -0.85
CA ARG A 193 6.83 10.13 -0.27
C ARG A 193 6.52 10.24 1.21
N ARG A 194 5.64 9.34 1.66
CA ARG A 194 5.28 9.24 3.08
C ARG A 194 6.11 8.15 3.76
N ASP A 195 6.43 8.34 5.00
CA ASP A 195 7.09 7.35 5.85
C ASP A 195 6.08 6.36 6.47
N ALA A 196 6.58 5.32 7.14
CA ALA A 196 5.74 4.29 7.73
C ALA A 196 4.77 4.83 8.81
N PRO A 197 5.14 5.77 9.70
CA PRO A 197 4.21 6.37 10.65
C PRO A 197 3.01 7.07 9.99
N ASP A 198 3.24 7.82 8.91
CA ASP A 198 2.17 8.48 8.16
C ASP A 198 1.20 7.47 7.51
N LEU A 199 1.77 6.39 6.94
CA LEU A 199 0.99 5.32 6.32
C LEU A 199 0.14 4.58 7.34
N LEU A 200 0.72 4.20 8.48
CA LEU A 200 0.00 3.54 9.57
C LEU A 200 -1.10 4.45 10.12
N SER A 201 -0.82 5.75 10.27
CA SER A 201 -1.82 6.71 10.73
C SER A 201 -3.02 6.80 9.79
N GLU A 202 -2.84 6.63 8.48
CA GLU A 202 -3.93 6.56 7.51
C GLU A 202 -4.73 5.26 7.68
N GLU A 203 -4.06 4.10 7.77
CA GLU A 203 -4.71 2.81 7.92
C GLU A 203 -5.54 2.70 9.21
N LEU A 204 -5.08 3.33 10.29
CA LEU A 204 -5.78 3.33 11.58
C LEU A 204 -7.02 4.23 11.64
N ARG A 205 -7.24 5.08 10.63
CA ARG A 205 -8.45 5.93 10.56
C ARG A 205 -9.69 5.16 10.12
N ARG A 206 -9.52 4.06 9.38
CA ARG A 206 -10.62 3.23 8.88
C ARG A 206 -10.24 1.76 9.05
N LEU A 207 -11.02 1.08 9.84
CA LEU A 207 -10.81 -0.35 10.11
C LEU A 207 -11.66 -1.25 9.22
N ASP A 208 -12.60 -0.66 8.47
CA ASP A 208 -13.41 -1.40 7.50
C ASP A 208 -12.53 -1.92 6.34
N PRO A 209 -12.88 -3.09 5.77
CA PRO A 209 -12.19 -3.60 4.59
C PRO A 209 -12.19 -2.60 3.43
N ASP A 210 -11.04 -2.49 2.73
CA ASP A 210 -10.91 -1.68 1.51
C ASP A 210 -11.25 -2.53 0.29
N GLU A 211 -12.47 -2.34 -0.24
CA GLU A 211 -12.97 -3.08 -1.42
C GLU A 211 -12.13 -2.79 -2.66
N MET A 212 -11.59 -1.57 -2.79
CA MET A 212 -10.74 -1.18 -3.92
C MET A 212 -9.39 -1.88 -3.88
N TYR A 213 -8.84 -2.04 -2.68
CA TYR A 213 -7.64 -2.83 -2.48
C TYR A 213 -7.89 -4.30 -2.82
N ALA A 214 -8.97 -4.88 -2.27
CA ALA A 214 -9.36 -6.26 -2.53
C ALA A 214 -9.51 -6.55 -4.04
N GLU A 215 -10.21 -5.68 -4.76
CA GLU A 215 -10.39 -5.78 -6.20
C GLU A 215 -9.04 -5.72 -6.94
N SER A 216 -8.22 -4.70 -6.62
CA SER A 216 -6.91 -4.53 -7.26
C SER A 216 -5.99 -5.72 -6.98
N LEU A 217 -5.98 -6.20 -5.74
CA LEU A 217 -5.17 -7.34 -5.33
C LEU A 217 -5.56 -8.64 -6.07
N SER A 218 -6.87 -8.85 -6.29
CA SER A 218 -7.38 -10.02 -7.01
C SER A 218 -6.98 -10.06 -8.49
N LEU A 219 -6.58 -8.93 -9.06
CA LEU A 219 -6.16 -8.79 -10.46
C LEU A 219 -4.64 -8.92 -10.63
N LEU A 220 -3.88 -9.03 -9.56
CA LEU A 220 -2.46 -9.33 -9.65
C LEU A 220 -2.29 -10.76 -10.19
N GLY A 221 -1.74 -10.85 -11.39
CA GLY A 221 -1.40 -12.14 -11.97
C GLY A 221 -0.27 -12.84 -11.21
N PRO A 222 -0.09 -14.15 -11.41
CA PRO A 222 1.08 -14.85 -10.91
C PRO A 222 2.36 -14.24 -11.51
N VAL A 223 3.41 -14.22 -10.72
CA VAL A 223 4.77 -13.77 -11.13
C VAL A 223 5.36 -14.72 -12.16
#